data_61d72a436706e1380c8b7a15de7e00eb
#
_entry.id   61d72a436706e1380c8b7a15de7e00eb
#
_cell.length_a   1.000
_cell.length_b   1.000
_cell.length_c   1.000
_cell.angle_alpha   90.00
_cell.angle_beta   90.00
_cell.angle_gamma   90.00
#
_symmetry.space_group_name_H-M   'P 1'
#
loop_
_entity.id
_entity.type
_entity.pdbx_description
1 polymer ?
#
loop_
_entity_poly.entity_id
_entity_poly.type
_entity_poly.pdbx_seq_one_letter_code
_entity_poly.pdbx_strand_id
1 'polypeptide(L)'
;MTSKICTLDVNGETFSGYCGDLLLDAALMNGVHIPHDCRSGYCGTCRVRVLAGRCFGGQSNDPEFVHACQCRIVSDLKVAVEDVPEINSVSGRVADLVSVAPDVLEVCIEPSEPLRYIPGQYCSVQFRGYPARCYSPTAPLDWPNDARLVRFHIRRLPDGRVSSALGQKIGRGHRVTLTGPFGTAYLRPYHSQRLVLVAGGTGFAPIWAIAEAAIKELPQRELVLLVGANTLEQLYMIPALCRLALFPNVTIIPIISKHQAVTKVVREGRPTDYLPALSTRDIVYTAGAPAMVKAVARIAEATGTKCHADPFEPDVNQREGTGFLSRAADWFSGETASPPLSMADWQPQNPERAEPLPGSPVLRNMFAGA
;
A
#
# COMPACT_ATOMS: atom_id res chain seq x y z
N MET A 1 37.01 -22.43 17.12
CA MET A 1 35.99 -22.00 18.12
C MET A 1 34.69 -22.64 17.69
N THR A 2 34.13 -23.59 18.44
CA THR A 2 32.85 -24.21 18.15
C THR A 2 31.74 -23.19 18.42
N SER A 3 31.05 -22.78 17.35
CA SER A 3 29.91 -21.87 17.49
C SER A 3 28.84 -22.56 18.34
N LYS A 4 28.35 -21.88 19.37
CA LYS A 4 27.31 -22.40 20.27
C LYS A 4 26.02 -22.54 19.48
N ILE A 5 25.37 -23.71 19.54
CA ILE A 5 24.04 -23.96 18.97
C ILE A 5 23.01 -23.36 19.92
N CYS A 6 22.02 -22.69 19.35
CA CYS A 6 20.86 -22.12 20.02
C CYS A 6 19.58 -22.74 19.47
N THR A 7 18.58 -22.94 20.32
CA THR A 7 17.23 -23.32 19.91
C THR A 7 16.43 -22.08 19.58
N LEU A 8 15.82 -22.08 18.41
CA LEU A 8 15.01 -20.97 17.90
C LEU A 8 13.56 -21.43 17.78
N ASP A 9 12.64 -20.57 18.21
CA ASP A 9 11.19 -20.79 18.09
C ASP A 9 10.58 -19.57 17.37
N VAL A 10 10.01 -19.80 16.20
CA VAL A 10 9.29 -18.78 15.43
C VAL A 10 7.83 -19.23 15.32
N ASN A 11 6.93 -18.56 15.99
CA ASN A 11 5.49 -18.89 16.04
C ASN A 11 5.18 -20.34 16.47
N GLY A 12 6.04 -20.96 17.28
CA GLY A 12 5.89 -22.36 17.71
C GLY A 12 6.65 -23.38 16.85
N GLU A 13 7.19 -22.98 15.71
CA GLU A 13 8.12 -23.80 14.91
C GLU A 13 9.54 -23.73 15.50
N THR A 14 10.08 -24.86 15.93
CA THR A 14 11.40 -24.95 16.56
C THR A 14 12.47 -25.50 15.63
N PHE A 15 13.62 -24.84 15.59
CA PHE A 15 14.78 -25.26 14.79
C PHE A 15 16.08 -24.84 15.46
N SER A 16 17.22 -25.23 14.92
CA SER A 16 18.55 -24.90 15.45
C SER A 16 19.24 -23.85 14.61
N GLY A 17 19.94 -22.91 15.24
CA GLY A 17 20.83 -21.95 14.61
C GLY A 17 22.09 -21.74 15.42
N TYR A 18 23.10 -21.09 14.86
CA TYR A 18 24.34 -20.81 15.57
C TYR A 18 24.32 -19.39 16.18
N CYS A 19 24.93 -19.28 17.35
CA CYS A 19 25.14 -18.00 17.98
C CYS A 19 26.00 -17.11 17.04
N GLY A 20 25.48 -15.90 16.71
CA GLY A 20 26.08 -14.98 15.75
C GLY A 20 25.39 -14.95 14.38
N ASP A 21 24.65 -15.98 14.03
CA ASP A 21 23.87 -15.99 12.77
C ASP A 21 22.77 -14.92 12.81
N LEU A 22 22.36 -14.46 11.62
CA LEU A 22 21.17 -13.64 11.48
C LEU A 22 19.92 -14.51 11.63
N LEU A 23 18.96 -14.08 12.43
CA LEU A 23 17.73 -14.82 12.69
C LEU A 23 16.97 -15.16 11.41
N LEU A 24 16.87 -14.21 10.46
CA LEU A 24 16.22 -14.43 9.17
C LEU A 24 16.91 -15.55 8.38
N ASP A 25 18.23 -15.53 8.30
CA ASP A 25 18.98 -16.50 7.51
C ASP A 25 18.88 -17.91 8.16
N ALA A 26 18.98 -18.00 9.47
CA ALA A 26 18.81 -19.25 10.22
C ALA A 26 17.39 -19.82 10.00
N ALA A 27 16.35 -18.99 10.02
CA ALA A 27 14.97 -19.43 9.77
C ALA A 27 14.82 -19.96 8.34
N LEU A 28 15.26 -19.22 7.33
CA LEU A 28 15.15 -19.59 5.92
C LEU A 28 15.92 -20.91 5.61
N MET A 29 17.10 -21.08 6.19
CA MET A 29 17.89 -22.33 6.02
C MET A 29 17.18 -23.56 6.59
N ASN A 30 16.32 -23.39 7.57
CA ASN A 30 15.51 -24.45 8.18
C ASN A 30 14.07 -24.53 7.62
N GLY A 31 13.77 -23.79 6.53
CA GLY A 31 12.45 -23.80 5.90
C GLY A 31 11.38 -23.02 6.67
N VAL A 32 11.75 -22.27 7.72
CA VAL A 32 10.83 -21.46 8.51
C VAL A 32 10.68 -20.08 7.87
N HIS A 33 9.47 -19.72 7.53
CA HIS A 33 9.21 -18.48 6.80
C HIS A 33 9.03 -17.29 7.74
N ILE A 34 9.94 -16.31 7.63
CA ILE A 34 9.78 -14.97 8.17
C ILE A 34 9.58 -14.03 6.97
N PRO A 35 8.47 -13.27 6.89
CA PRO A 35 8.28 -12.29 5.83
C PRO A 35 9.47 -11.32 5.76
N HIS A 36 10.03 -11.10 4.58
CA HIS A 36 11.17 -10.20 4.40
C HIS A 36 11.19 -9.60 3.00
N ASP A 37 11.92 -8.48 2.84
CA ASP A 37 12.06 -7.79 1.56
C ASP A 37 13.49 -7.22 1.42
N CYS A 38 13.80 -6.05 1.97
CA CYS A 38 15.06 -5.33 1.75
C CYS A 38 16.32 -6.00 2.36
N ARG A 39 16.19 -6.89 3.33
CA ARG A 39 17.27 -7.53 4.11
C ARG A 39 18.28 -6.58 4.77
N SER A 40 17.99 -5.28 4.80
CA SER A 40 18.85 -4.21 5.34
C SER A 40 18.34 -3.59 6.65
N GLY A 41 17.28 -4.17 7.25
CA GLY A 41 16.64 -3.64 8.46
C GLY A 41 15.78 -2.39 8.23
N TYR A 42 15.55 -2.04 6.96
CA TYR A 42 14.95 -0.77 6.60
C TYR A 42 13.43 -0.87 6.35
N CYS A 43 12.93 -1.90 5.65
CA CYS A 43 11.53 -1.97 5.22
C CYS A 43 10.56 -2.41 6.33
N GLY A 44 11.04 -2.95 7.44
CA GLY A 44 10.20 -3.44 8.55
C GLY A 44 9.44 -4.75 8.26
N THR A 45 9.52 -5.32 7.04
CA THR A 45 8.79 -6.53 6.65
C THR A 45 9.18 -7.76 7.49
N CYS A 46 10.45 -7.84 7.92
CA CYS A 46 10.97 -8.93 8.75
C CYS A 46 10.93 -8.63 10.25
N ARG A 47 10.03 -7.75 10.67
CA ARG A 47 9.86 -7.39 12.06
C ARG A 47 9.26 -8.55 12.84
N VAL A 48 9.87 -8.89 13.97
CA VAL A 48 9.42 -9.94 14.88
C VAL A 48 9.43 -9.43 16.32
N ARG A 49 8.47 -9.87 17.11
CA ARG A 49 8.44 -9.59 18.55
C ARG A 49 9.31 -10.62 19.27
N VAL A 50 10.20 -10.16 20.13
CA VAL A 50 11.00 -11.03 21.00
C VAL A 50 10.16 -11.42 22.21
N LEU A 51 9.80 -12.71 22.30
CA LEU A 51 9.02 -13.26 23.42
C LEU A 51 9.90 -13.78 24.53
N ALA A 52 11.05 -14.34 24.19
CA ALA A 52 12.04 -14.84 25.16
C ALA A 52 13.43 -14.93 24.52
N GLY A 53 14.46 -14.90 25.33
CA GLY A 53 15.85 -14.99 24.88
C GLY A 53 16.49 -13.62 24.62
N ARG A 54 17.67 -13.65 23.98
CA ARG A 54 18.45 -12.44 23.66
C ARG A 54 18.99 -12.50 22.24
N CYS A 55 18.93 -11.37 21.57
CA CYS A 55 19.56 -11.12 20.29
C CYS A 55 20.26 -9.75 20.30
N PHE A 56 21.09 -9.51 19.30
CA PHE A 56 21.84 -8.27 19.16
C PHE A 56 21.65 -7.68 17.76
N GLY A 57 21.46 -6.37 17.68
CA GLY A 57 21.19 -5.66 16.42
C GLY A 57 19.73 -5.73 16.00
N GLY A 58 19.41 -5.14 14.87
CA GLY A 58 18.07 -5.14 14.30
C GLY A 58 17.03 -4.36 15.10
N GLN A 59 17.44 -3.45 16.01
CA GLN A 59 16.50 -2.68 16.82
C GLN A 59 15.48 -1.94 15.93
N SER A 60 14.22 -2.05 16.28
CA SER A 60 13.16 -1.22 15.76
C SER A 60 12.91 -0.02 16.68
N ASN A 61 12.07 0.91 16.26
CA ASN A 61 11.65 2.03 17.11
C ASN A 61 10.82 1.58 18.35
N ASP A 62 10.37 0.33 18.35
CA ASP A 62 9.66 -0.29 19.44
C ASP A 62 10.59 -1.34 20.10
N PRO A 63 10.89 -1.23 21.41
CA PRO A 63 11.87 -2.08 22.09
C PRO A 63 11.48 -3.57 22.15
N GLU A 64 10.20 -3.91 21.98
CA GLU A 64 9.74 -5.30 21.97
C GLU A 64 10.02 -6.00 20.62
N PHE A 65 10.38 -5.24 19.59
CA PHE A 65 10.53 -5.75 18.23
C PHE A 65 11.96 -5.60 17.71
N VAL A 66 12.34 -6.55 16.85
CA VAL A 66 13.59 -6.50 16.09
C VAL A 66 13.35 -6.84 14.62
N HIS A 67 14.23 -6.36 13.76
CA HIS A 67 14.26 -6.76 12.35
C HIS A 67 15.09 -8.05 12.21
N ALA A 68 14.44 -9.18 11.92
CA ALA A 68 15.09 -10.49 11.86
C ALA A 68 16.28 -10.53 10.88
N CYS A 69 16.25 -9.74 9.80
CA CYS A 69 17.34 -9.64 8.83
C CYS A 69 18.61 -8.94 9.36
N GLN A 70 18.56 -8.28 10.52
CA GLN A 70 19.67 -7.59 11.15
C GLN A 70 19.88 -8.05 12.62
N CYS A 71 19.03 -8.94 13.09
CA CYS A 71 19.06 -9.48 14.45
C CYS A 71 19.98 -10.71 14.49
N ARG A 72 21.07 -10.62 15.28
CA ARG A 72 21.98 -11.75 15.51
C ARG A 72 21.58 -12.54 16.76
N ILE A 73 21.57 -13.84 16.64
CA ILE A 73 21.24 -14.78 17.71
C ILE A 73 22.32 -14.73 18.77
N VAL A 74 21.94 -14.57 20.06
CA VAL A 74 22.87 -14.57 21.19
C VAL A 74 22.59 -15.71 22.18
N SER A 75 21.34 -16.12 22.29
CA SER A 75 20.90 -17.26 23.12
C SER A 75 19.76 -18.00 22.42
N ASP A 76 19.24 -19.04 23.05
CA ASP A 76 17.93 -19.58 22.69
C ASP A 76 16.95 -18.40 22.57
N LEU A 77 16.16 -18.38 21.51
CA LEU A 77 15.36 -17.22 21.14
C LEU A 77 13.97 -17.66 20.70
N LYS A 78 12.97 -17.07 21.32
CA LYS A 78 11.57 -17.23 20.94
C LYS A 78 11.03 -15.92 20.41
N VAL A 79 10.49 -15.95 19.19
CA VAL A 79 9.93 -14.77 18.53
C VAL A 79 8.56 -15.06 17.92
N ALA A 80 7.73 -14.02 17.90
CA ALA A 80 6.51 -14.02 17.12
C ALA A 80 6.69 -13.15 15.87
N VAL A 81 6.39 -13.70 14.71
CA VAL A 81 6.26 -12.96 13.47
C VAL A 81 4.98 -12.15 13.54
N GLU A 82 4.99 -10.90 13.08
CA GLU A 82 3.75 -10.15 12.92
C GLU A 82 2.80 -10.91 12.00
N ASP A 83 1.54 -10.92 12.39
CA ASP A 83 0.49 -11.71 11.77
C ASP A 83 0.15 -11.12 10.39
N VAL A 84 0.95 -11.43 9.36
CA VAL A 84 0.58 -11.17 7.97
C VAL A 84 -0.42 -12.25 7.59
N PRO A 85 -1.66 -11.90 7.24
CA PRO A 85 -2.68 -12.88 6.93
C PRO A 85 -2.23 -13.85 5.84
N GLU A 86 -2.50 -15.13 6.03
CA GLU A 86 -2.22 -16.16 5.03
C GLU A 86 -3.08 -15.97 3.79
N ILE A 87 -2.52 -16.37 2.65
CA ILE A 87 -3.27 -16.37 1.39
C ILE A 87 -4.34 -17.46 1.45
N ASN A 88 -5.58 -17.09 1.34
CA ASN A 88 -6.70 -18.01 1.25
C ASN A 88 -7.66 -17.58 0.12
N SER A 89 -8.66 -18.42 -0.15
CA SER A 89 -9.64 -18.21 -1.21
C SER A 89 -11.04 -18.26 -0.62
N VAL A 90 -11.76 -17.16 -0.69
CA VAL A 90 -13.08 -16.98 -0.11
C VAL A 90 -14.10 -16.75 -1.23
N SER A 91 -15.20 -17.50 -1.21
CA SER A 91 -16.32 -17.23 -2.11
C SER A 91 -17.17 -16.07 -1.60
N GLY A 92 -17.90 -15.41 -2.51
CA GLY A 92 -18.78 -14.31 -2.13
C GLY A 92 -19.77 -13.94 -3.22
N ARG A 93 -20.49 -12.86 -2.99
CA ARG A 93 -21.43 -12.28 -3.95
C ARG A 93 -21.25 -10.77 -4.01
N VAL A 94 -21.49 -10.20 -5.17
CA VAL A 94 -21.64 -8.76 -5.32
C VAL A 94 -22.86 -8.30 -4.52
N ALA A 95 -22.64 -7.52 -3.49
CA ALA A 95 -23.68 -6.94 -2.65
C ALA A 95 -24.23 -5.66 -3.29
N ASP A 96 -23.35 -4.80 -3.80
CA ASP A 96 -23.75 -3.56 -4.44
C ASP A 96 -22.68 -3.06 -5.43
N LEU A 97 -23.12 -2.15 -6.32
CA LEU A 97 -22.25 -1.39 -7.23
C LEU A 97 -22.74 0.06 -7.23
N VAL A 98 -21.87 0.97 -6.82
CA VAL A 98 -22.18 2.40 -6.73
C VAL A 98 -21.25 3.17 -7.66
N SER A 99 -21.80 4.07 -8.49
CA SER A 99 -20.98 4.97 -9.30
C SER A 99 -20.43 6.07 -8.42
N VAL A 100 -19.11 6.13 -8.27
CA VAL A 100 -18.41 7.15 -7.46
C VAL A 100 -17.72 8.20 -8.34
N ALA A 101 -17.53 7.90 -9.63
CA ALA A 101 -17.14 8.83 -10.67
C ALA A 101 -17.71 8.35 -12.02
N PRO A 102 -17.65 9.16 -13.09
CA PRO A 102 -18.18 8.78 -14.41
C PRO A 102 -17.63 7.43 -14.92
N ASP A 103 -16.38 7.13 -14.61
CA ASP A 103 -15.65 5.93 -15.04
C ASP A 103 -15.22 5.02 -13.87
N VAL A 104 -15.63 5.29 -12.62
CA VAL A 104 -15.25 4.48 -11.44
C VAL A 104 -16.46 3.98 -10.69
N LEU A 105 -16.50 2.68 -10.44
CA LEU A 105 -17.48 2.02 -9.58
C LEU A 105 -16.84 1.61 -8.25
N GLU A 106 -17.51 1.87 -7.15
CA GLU A 106 -17.32 1.12 -5.91
C GLU A 106 -18.09 -0.19 -6.03
N VAL A 107 -17.37 -1.30 -5.95
CA VAL A 107 -17.92 -2.65 -5.98
C VAL A 107 -17.85 -3.22 -4.57
N CYS A 108 -19.02 -3.45 -3.98
CA CYS A 108 -19.16 -4.03 -2.65
C CYS A 108 -19.38 -5.54 -2.78
N ILE A 109 -18.56 -6.33 -2.13
CA ILE A 109 -18.65 -7.80 -2.11
C ILE A 109 -18.93 -8.26 -0.70
N GLU A 110 -19.93 -9.13 -0.54
CA GLU A 110 -20.21 -9.86 0.68
C GLU A 110 -19.53 -11.24 0.58
N PRO A 111 -18.38 -11.44 1.27
CA PRO A 111 -17.71 -12.73 1.30
C PRO A 111 -18.47 -13.71 2.21
N SER A 112 -18.37 -15.02 1.94
CA SER A 112 -19.01 -16.08 2.76
C SER A 112 -18.39 -16.21 4.16
N GLU A 113 -17.14 -15.77 4.30
CA GLU A 113 -16.37 -15.69 5.53
C GLU A 113 -15.45 -14.47 5.49
N PRO A 114 -15.00 -13.92 6.63
CA PRO A 114 -14.17 -12.73 6.64
C PRO A 114 -12.86 -12.91 5.88
N LEU A 115 -12.60 -12.07 4.89
CA LEU A 115 -11.31 -11.97 4.23
C LEU A 115 -10.37 -11.12 5.10
N ARG A 116 -9.28 -11.74 5.58
CA ARG A 116 -8.27 -11.03 6.36
C ARG A 116 -7.26 -10.39 5.41
N TYR A 117 -7.00 -9.11 5.58
CA TYR A 117 -5.96 -8.36 4.86
C TYR A 117 -5.48 -7.18 5.68
N ILE A 118 -4.29 -6.69 5.39
CA ILE A 118 -3.76 -5.45 5.93
C ILE A 118 -4.02 -4.32 4.91
N PRO A 119 -4.46 -3.13 5.34
CA PRO A 119 -4.67 -1.98 4.45
C PRO A 119 -3.47 -1.73 3.54
N GLY A 120 -3.71 -1.66 2.23
CA GLY A 120 -2.69 -1.55 1.18
C GLY A 120 -2.41 -2.87 0.43
N GLN A 121 -2.75 -4.03 0.98
CA GLN A 121 -2.69 -5.28 0.24
C GLN A 121 -3.77 -5.34 -0.84
N TYR A 122 -3.60 -6.24 -1.84
CA TYR A 122 -4.58 -6.46 -2.89
C TYR A 122 -5.06 -7.93 -2.92
N CYS A 123 -6.14 -8.17 -3.63
CA CYS A 123 -6.72 -9.49 -3.84
C CYS A 123 -6.90 -9.76 -5.34
N SER A 124 -6.79 -11.01 -5.71
CA SER A 124 -7.27 -11.51 -7.00
C SER A 124 -8.79 -11.71 -6.90
N VAL A 125 -9.55 -10.97 -7.67
CA VAL A 125 -11.02 -10.98 -7.71
C VAL A 125 -11.48 -11.63 -9.00
N GLN A 126 -12.18 -12.78 -8.90
CA GLN A 126 -12.70 -13.49 -10.04
C GLN A 126 -14.23 -13.52 -10.02
N PHE A 127 -14.85 -12.74 -10.85
CA PHE A 127 -16.28 -12.82 -11.11
C PHE A 127 -16.57 -14.07 -11.96
N ARG A 128 -17.62 -14.85 -11.61
CA ARG A 128 -17.95 -16.09 -12.31
C ARG A 128 -18.15 -15.84 -13.81
N GLY A 129 -17.43 -16.59 -14.67
CA GLY A 129 -17.46 -16.42 -16.11
C GLY A 129 -16.52 -15.33 -16.67
N TYR A 130 -15.72 -14.71 -15.81
CA TYR A 130 -14.76 -13.66 -16.18
C TYR A 130 -13.35 -14.00 -15.69
N PRO A 131 -12.31 -13.47 -16.32
CA PRO A 131 -10.95 -13.65 -15.84
C PRO A 131 -10.74 -12.96 -14.49
N ALA A 132 -9.86 -13.51 -13.66
CA ALA A 132 -9.43 -12.89 -12.42
C ALA A 132 -8.69 -11.56 -12.69
N ARG A 133 -8.85 -10.59 -11.78
CA ARG A 133 -8.15 -9.30 -11.80
C ARG A 133 -7.75 -8.91 -10.38
N CYS A 134 -6.61 -8.24 -10.27
CA CYS A 134 -6.13 -7.74 -8.99
C CYS A 134 -6.76 -6.39 -8.66
N TYR A 135 -7.32 -6.28 -7.45
CA TYR A 135 -7.87 -5.04 -6.91
C TYR A 135 -7.51 -4.94 -5.43
N SER A 136 -7.24 -3.73 -4.98
CA SER A 136 -6.92 -3.46 -3.58
C SER A 136 -8.22 -3.14 -2.82
N PRO A 137 -8.50 -3.84 -1.71
CA PRO A 137 -9.59 -3.47 -0.82
C PRO A 137 -9.44 -2.05 -0.31
N THR A 138 -10.56 -1.36 -0.12
CA THR A 138 -10.61 0.02 0.35
C THR A 138 -11.55 0.18 1.54
N ALA A 139 -11.41 1.29 2.24
CA ALA A 139 -12.36 1.72 3.25
C ALA A 139 -13.55 2.46 2.60
N PRO A 140 -14.73 2.50 3.23
CA PRO A 140 -15.87 3.24 2.71
C PRO A 140 -15.58 4.74 2.64
N LEU A 141 -16.09 5.40 1.59
CA LEU A 141 -15.95 6.84 1.43
C LEU A 141 -16.85 7.62 2.40
N ASP A 142 -17.99 7.05 2.76
CA ASP A 142 -19.02 7.63 3.64
C ASP A 142 -19.45 6.66 4.77
N TRP A 143 -20.35 7.10 5.64
CA TRP A 143 -20.93 6.33 6.74
C TRP A 143 -22.40 5.96 6.45
N PRO A 144 -22.93 4.83 7.00
CA PRO A 144 -22.31 3.87 7.91
C PRO A 144 -21.52 2.77 7.21
N ASN A 145 -20.47 2.27 7.87
CA ASN A 145 -19.65 1.17 7.34
C ASN A 145 -20.25 -0.19 7.71
N ASP A 146 -20.61 -1.00 6.73
CA ASP A 146 -20.84 -2.43 6.95
C ASP A 146 -19.49 -3.17 6.87
N ALA A 147 -18.98 -3.55 8.04
CA ALA A 147 -17.70 -4.24 8.18
C ALA A 147 -17.69 -5.65 7.54
N ARG A 148 -18.85 -6.18 7.15
CA ARG A 148 -18.93 -7.47 6.44
C ARG A 148 -18.58 -7.35 4.98
N LEU A 149 -18.63 -6.15 4.41
CA LEU A 149 -18.40 -5.91 2.99
C LEU A 149 -16.93 -5.60 2.70
N VAL A 150 -16.39 -6.26 1.69
CA VAL A 150 -15.12 -5.88 1.06
C VAL A 150 -15.43 -4.97 -0.12
N ARG A 151 -14.79 -3.79 -0.17
CA ARG A 151 -15.05 -2.75 -1.15
C ARG A 151 -13.85 -2.58 -2.07
N PHE A 152 -14.11 -2.32 -3.36
CA PHE A 152 -13.09 -2.08 -4.37
C PHE A 152 -13.49 -0.91 -5.25
N HIS A 153 -12.57 0.00 -5.56
CA HIS A 153 -12.78 1.03 -6.57
C HIS A 153 -12.24 0.53 -7.91
N ILE A 154 -13.12 0.31 -8.86
CA ILE A 154 -12.78 -0.26 -10.16
C ILE A 154 -13.08 0.74 -11.27
N ARG A 155 -12.05 1.14 -12.02
CA ARG A 155 -12.22 1.96 -13.21
C ARG A 155 -12.79 1.13 -14.35
N ARG A 156 -13.85 1.62 -14.97
CA ARG A 156 -14.40 1.04 -16.20
C ARG A 156 -13.55 1.43 -17.40
N LEU A 157 -12.98 0.44 -18.05
CA LEU A 157 -12.26 0.60 -19.31
C LEU A 157 -13.15 0.13 -20.47
N PRO A 158 -13.29 0.86 -21.58
CA PRO A 158 -14.16 0.50 -22.68
C PRO A 158 -13.94 -0.94 -23.19
N ASP A 159 -12.68 -1.35 -23.32
CA ASP A 159 -12.30 -2.68 -23.81
C ASP A 159 -11.93 -3.67 -22.69
N GLY A 160 -12.21 -3.32 -21.44
CA GLY A 160 -11.90 -4.16 -20.28
C GLY A 160 -12.88 -5.31 -20.14
N ARG A 161 -12.44 -6.58 -20.28
CA ARG A 161 -13.30 -7.77 -20.20
C ARG A 161 -14.12 -7.88 -18.91
N VAL A 162 -13.60 -7.41 -17.79
CA VAL A 162 -14.28 -7.40 -16.50
C VAL A 162 -14.93 -6.05 -16.24
N SER A 163 -14.17 -4.98 -16.33
CA SER A 163 -14.59 -3.65 -15.91
C SER A 163 -15.74 -3.08 -16.76
N SER A 164 -15.83 -3.41 -18.06
CA SER A 164 -16.97 -3.01 -18.92
C SER A 164 -18.26 -3.77 -18.58
N ALA A 165 -18.15 -5.00 -18.02
CA ALA A 165 -19.30 -5.81 -17.65
C ALA A 165 -19.92 -5.40 -16.30
N LEU A 166 -19.18 -4.66 -15.47
CA LEU A 166 -19.66 -4.19 -14.15
C LEU A 166 -20.83 -3.21 -14.33
N GLY A 167 -21.92 -3.47 -13.60
CA GLY A 167 -23.17 -2.71 -13.72
C GLY A 167 -24.05 -3.08 -14.92
N GLN A 168 -23.59 -4.03 -15.75
CA GLN A 168 -24.36 -4.54 -16.90
C GLN A 168 -24.61 -6.05 -16.77
N LYS A 169 -23.58 -6.87 -17.04
CA LYS A 169 -23.62 -8.34 -16.93
C LYS A 169 -23.19 -8.83 -15.55
N ILE A 170 -22.36 -8.07 -14.84
CA ILE A 170 -21.98 -8.31 -13.46
C ILE A 170 -22.75 -7.31 -12.59
N GLY A 171 -23.75 -7.80 -11.87
CA GLY A 171 -24.62 -7.01 -10.99
C GLY A 171 -24.74 -7.64 -9.60
N ARG A 172 -25.68 -7.12 -8.80
CA ARG A 172 -25.96 -7.65 -7.44
C ARG A 172 -26.29 -9.14 -7.50
N GLY A 173 -25.78 -9.91 -6.54
CA GLY A 173 -25.92 -11.35 -6.46
C GLY A 173 -24.94 -12.15 -7.33
N HIS A 174 -24.18 -11.49 -8.23
CA HIS A 174 -23.21 -12.19 -9.06
C HIS A 174 -22.14 -12.86 -8.21
N ARG A 175 -21.83 -14.15 -8.48
CA ARG A 175 -20.85 -14.92 -7.72
C ARG A 175 -19.43 -14.43 -8.00
N VAL A 176 -18.62 -14.37 -6.95
CA VAL A 176 -17.23 -13.94 -7.01
C VAL A 176 -16.37 -14.82 -6.12
N THR A 177 -15.12 -14.99 -6.49
CA THR A 177 -14.08 -15.60 -5.65
C THR A 177 -13.00 -14.54 -5.38
N LEU A 178 -12.65 -14.36 -4.11
CA LEU A 178 -11.58 -13.50 -3.63
C LEU A 178 -10.43 -14.38 -3.20
N THR A 179 -9.25 -14.19 -3.77
CA THR A 179 -8.03 -14.91 -3.35
C THR A 179 -6.98 -13.89 -2.93
N GLY A 180 -6.42 -14.05 -1.78
CA GLY A 180 -5.42 -13.15 -1.21
C GLY A 180 -5.29 -13.30 0.29
N PRO A 181 -4.63 -12.35 0.96
CA PRO A 181 -4.11 -11.08 0.44
C PRO A 181 -2.74 -11.23 -0.25
N PHE A 182 -2.43 -10.31 -1.15
CA PHE A 182 -1.16 -10.18 -1.83
C PHE A 182 -0.59 -8.77 -1.67
N GLY A 183 0.67 -8.61 -2.05
CA GLY A 183 1.35 -7.31 -2.09
C GLY A 183 2.08 -6.95 -0.80
N THR A 184 3.11 -6.14 -0.98
CA THR A 184 4.02 -5.70 0.11
C THR A 184 3.86 -4.23 0.48
N ALA A 185 3.04 -3.47 -0.28
CA ALA A 185 2.80 -2.04 -0.04
C ALA A 185 1.66 -1.80 0.99
N TYR A 186 1.64 -2.56 2.08
CA TYR A 186 0.65 -2.45 3.15
C TYR A 186 1.15 -1.61 4.32
N LEU A 187 0.21 -1.07 5.09
CA LEU A 187 0.50 -0.29 6.30
C LEU A 187 1.31 -1.13 7.29
N ARG A 188 2.47 -0.63 7.68
CA ARG A 188 3.28 -1.24 8.74
C ARG A 188 2.77 -0.76 10.09
N PRO A 189 2.40 -1.68 10.99
CA PRO A 189 1.93 -1.31 12.32
C PRO A 189 3.04 -0.65 13.15
N TYR A 190 2.65 0.11 14.16
CA TYR A 190 3.52 0.68 15.19
C TYR A 190 4.60 1.67 14.72
N HIS A 191 4.52 2.18 13.51
CA HIS A 191 5.38 3.26 13.07
C HIS A 191 4.75 4.62 13.40
N SER A 192 5.48 5.46 14.14
CA SER A 192 5.07 6.83 14.47
C SER A 192 5.56 7.88 13.46
N GLN A 193 6.30 7.44 12.43
CA GLN A 193 6.84 8.34 11.40
C GLN A 193 5.72 9.03 10.63
N ARG A 194 6.06 10.20 10.06
CA ARG A 194 5.19 10.88 9.10
C ARG A 194 4.96 9.98 7.89
N LEU A 195 3.71 9.86 7.48
CA LEU A 195 3.34 9.16 6.25
C LEU A 195 3.12 10.16 5.11
N VAL A 196 3.77 9.92 3.99
CA VAL A 196 3.53 10.63 2.73
C VAL A 196 2.82 9.67 1.78
N LEU A 197 1.55 9.91 1.56
CA LEU A 197 0.65 9.06 0.80
C LEU A 197 0.39 9.67 -0.57
N VAL A 198 0.67 8.93 -1.65
CA VAL A 198 0.56 9.44 -3.02
C VAL A 198 -0.33 8.52 -3.84
N ALA A 199 -1.46 9.05 -4.28
CA ALA A 199 -2.46 8.32 -5.05
C ALA A 199 -2.69 8.93 -6.42
N GLY A 200 -2.83 8.08 -7.45
CA GLY A 200 -3.25 8.49 -8.80
C GLY A 200 -4.47 7.70 -9.27
N GLY A 201 -5.58 8.37 -9.57
CA GLY A 201 -6.82 7.72 -10.01
C GLY A 201 -7.31 6.69 -9.00
N THR A 202 -7.58 5.46 -9.44
CA THR A 202 -8.03 4.36 -8.55
C THR A 202 -6.96 3.84 -7.59
N GLY A 203 -5.70 4.27 -7.73
CA GLY A 203 -4.68 4.07 -6.69
C GLY A 203 -5.06 4.72 -5.35
N PHE A 204 -6.07 5.59 -5.35
CA PHE A 204 -6.65 6.09 -4.11
C PHE A 204 -7.24 4.98 -3.22
N ALA A 205 -7.75 3.90 -3.78
CA ALA A 205 -8.36 2.81 -3.00
C ALA A 205 -7.45 2.24 -1.89
N PRO A 206 -6.24 1.70 -2.18
CA PRO A 206 -5.34 1.23 -1.14
C PRO A 206 -4.78 2.37 -0.29
N ILE A 207 -4.53 3.53 -0.87
CA ILE A 207 -4.00 4.69 -0.14
C ILE A 207 -5.02 5.22 0.89
N TRP A 208 -6.30 5.24 0.55
CA TRP A 208 -7.36 5.59 1.48
C TRP A 208 -7.47 4.59 2.64
N ALA A 209 -7.42 3.28 2.33
CA ALA A 209 -7.42 2.24 3.36
C ALA A 209 -6.24 2.39 4.34
N ILE A 210 -5.04 2.71 3.81
CA ILE A 210 -3.85 2.99 4.62
C ILE A 210 -4.06 4.24 5.47
N ALA A 211 -4.56 5.34 4.89
CA ALA A 211 -4.77 6.61 5.60
C ALA A 211 -5.75 6.45 6.76
N GLU A 212 -6.90 5.82 6.49
CA GLU A 212 -7.94 5.58 7.49
C GLU A 212 -7.43 4.71 8.64
N ALA A 213 -6.75 3.60 8.32
CA ALA A 213 -6.19 2.71 9.33
C ALA A 213 -5.07 3.40 10.14
N ALA A 214 -4.19 4.15 9.48
CA ALA A 214 -3.10 4.86 10.13
C ALA A 214 -3.58 5.91 11.14
N ILE A 215 -4.65 6.65 10.81
CA ILE A 215 -5.24 7.63 11.72
C ILE A 215 -6.03 6.96 12.84
N LYS A 216 -6.69 5.83 12.58
CA LYS A 216 -7.35 5.05 13.65
C LYS A 216 -6.34 4.49 14.66
N GLU A 217 -5.21 4.00 14.17
CA GLU A 217 -4.14 3.44 15.02
C GLU A 217 -3.44 4.53 15.85
N LEU A 218 -3.11 5.66 15.21
CA LEU A 218 -2.41 6.79 15.85
C LEU A 218 -3.00 8.12 15.36
N PRO A 219 -4.03 8.66 16.05
CA PRO A 219 -4.74 9.88 15.62
C PRO A 219 -3.86 11.13 15.47
N GLN A 220 -2.71 11.19 16.15
CA GLN A 220 -1.77 12.31 16.07
C GLN A 220 -0.68 12.11 15.02
N ARG A 221 -0.69 11.01 14.26
CA ARG A 221 0.31 10.75 13.22
C ARG A 221 0.25 11.85 12.15
N GLU A 222 1.40 12.44 11.86
CA GLU A 222 1.51 13.38 10.74
C GLU A 222 1.32 12.64 9.41
N LEU A 223 0.38 13.11 8.59
CA LEU A 223 0.03 12.51 7.33
C LEU A 223 -0.06 13.59 6.24
N VAL A 224 0.65 13.38 5.14
CA VAL A 224 0.55 14.20 3.93
C VAL A 224 -0.03 13.35 2.82
N LEU A 225 -1.20 13.72 2.30
CA LEU A 225 -1.91 13.00 1.27
C LEU A 225 -1.98 13.80 -0.03
N LEU A 226 -1.30 13.31 -1.07
CA LEU A 226 -1.34 13.83 -2.42
C LEU A 226 -2.28 12.96 -3.27
N VAL A 227 -3.30 13.57 -3.86
CA VAL A 227 -4.31 12.85 -4.63
C VAL A 227 -4.40 13.43 -6.03
N GLY A 228 -3.94 12.66 -7.01
CA GLY A 228 -3.90 13.03 -8.42
C GLY A 228 -5.05 12.46 -9.23
N ALA A 229 -5.67 13.30 -10.06
CA ALA A 229 -6.61 12.90 -11.11
C ALA A 229 -6.33 13.66 -12.40
N ASN A 230 -6.95 13.25 -13.52
CA ASN A 230 -6.78 14.03 -14.75
C ASN A 230 -7.67 15.27 -14.76
N THR A 231 -8.90 15.16 -14.24
CA THR A 231 -9.89 16.24 -14.22
C THR A 231 -10.52 16.34 -12.82
N LEU A 232 -11.25 17.42 -12.58
CA LEU A 232 -11.92 17.66 -11.31
C LEU A 232 -13.02 16.60 -11.04
N GLU A 233 -13.77 16.19 -12.05
CA GLU A 233 -14.82 15.17 -11.94
C GLU A 233 -14.25 13.78 -11.58
N GLN A 234 -12.97 13.56 -11.86
CA GLN A 234 -12.26 12.32 -11.52
C GLN A 234 -11.67 12.33 -10.09
N LEU A 235 -11.77 13.44 -9.37
CA LEU A 235 -11.45 13.51 -7.94
C LEU A 235 -12.64 13.00 -7.10
N TYR A 236 -13.03 11.73 -7.31
CA TYR A 236 -14.21 11.10 -6.68
C TYR A 236 -14.10 10.89 -5.18
N MET A 237 -12.91 11.03 -4.62
CA MET A 237 -12.58 10.75 -3.23
C MET A 237 -12.92 11.89 -2.24
N ILE A 238 -13.67 12.89 -2.67
CA ILE A 238 -14.02 14.08 -1.87
C ILE A 238 -14.57 13.73 -0.48
N PRO A 239 -15.53 12.79 -0.30
CA PRO A 239 -16.03 12.44 1.04
C PRO A 239 -14.92 11.96 1.98
N ALA A 240 -14.03 11.10 1.50
CA ALA A 240 -12.88 10.61 2.27
C ALA A 240 -11.91 11.75 2.62
N LEU A 241 -11.62 12.66 1.68
CA LEU A 241 -10.77 13.82 1.93
C LEU A 241 -11.38 14.76 2.99
N CYS A 242 -12.69 14.99 2.94
CA CYS A 242 -13.39 15.78 3.97
C CYS A 242 -13.27 15.13 5.36
N ARG A 243 -13.34 13.83 5.47
CA ARG A 243 -13.14 13.12 6.75
C ARG A 243 -11.72 13.29 7.27
N LEU A 244 -10.72 13.13 6.44
CA LEU A 244 -9.31 13.33 6.82
C LEU A 244 -9.01 14.78 7.20
N ALA A 245 -9.66 15.75 6.56
CA ALA A 245 -9.50 17.18 6.87
C ALA A 245 -9.99 17.58 8.27
N LEU A 246 -10.68 16.68 8.99
CA LEU A 246 -11.04 16.88 10.39
C LEU A 246 -9.85 16.74 11.35
N PHE A 247 -8.77 16.09 10.91
CA PHE A 247 -7.58 15.87 11.72
C PHE A 247 -6.56 16.99 11.47
N PRO A 248 -6.12 17.72 12.51
CA PRO A 248 -5.23 18.89 12.35
C PRO A 248 -3.81 18.54 11.85
N ASN A 249 -3.40 17.30 12.04
CA ASN A 249 -2.10 16.75 11.64
C ASN A 249 -2.11 16.13 10.24
N VAL A 250 -3.22 16.26 9.49
CA VAL A 250 -3.36 15.75 8.13
C VAL A 250 -3.33 16.91 7.14
N THR A 251 -2.38 16.85 6.22
CA THR A 251 -2.27 17.77 5.09
C THR A 251 -2.76 17.08 3.82
N ILE A 252 -3.69 17.70 3.08
CA ILE A 252 -4.27 17.15 1.86
C ILE A 252 -3.97 18.07 0.69
N ILE A 253 -3.46 17.50 -0.40
CA ILE A 253 -3.09 18.19 -1.64
C ILE A 253 -3.81 17.51 -2.82
N PRO A 254 -5.03 17.96 -3.19
CA PRO A 254 -5.70 17.49 -4.39
C PRO A 254 -5.06 18.12 -5.64
N ILE A 255 -4.83 17.29 -6.67
CA ILE A 255 -4.06 17.70 -7.86
C ILE A 255 -4.78 17.22 -9.12
N ILE A 256 -4.88 18.06 -10.13
CA ILE A 256 -5.38 17.71 -11.46
C ILE A 256 -4.32 17.99 -12.53
N SER A 257 -4.19 17.07 -13.50
CA SER A 257 -3.17 17.17 -14.55
C SER A 257 -3.65 17.87 -15.82
N LYS A 258 -4.96 17.95 -16.06
CA LYS A 258 -5.52 18.68 -17.19
C LYS A 258 -5.93 20.08 -16.76
N HIS A 259 -5.52 21.06 -17.56
CA HIS A 259 -5.84 22.46 -17.28
C HIS A 259 -7.37 22.66 -17.23
N GLN A 260 -7.84 23.08 -16.09
CA GLN A 260 -9.22 23.48 -15.82
C GLN A 260 -9.17 24.71 -14.89
N ALA A 261 -10.26 25.44 -14.76
CA ALA A 261 -10.36 26.54 -13.82
C ALA A 261 -10.04 26.01 -12.39
N VAL A 262 -8.84 26.26 -11.93
CA VAL A 262 -8.32 25.72 -10.67
C VAL A 262 -8.84 26.57 -9.54
N THR A 263 -9.27 25.93 -8.48
CA THR A 263 -9.63 26.64 -7.24
C THR A 263 -8.36 26.85 -6.39
N LYS A 264 -8.41 27.72 -5.38
CA LYS A 264 -7.26 27.93 -4.46
C LYS A 264 -6.83 26.64 -3.74
N VAL A 265 -7.64 25.59 -3.74
CA VAL A 265 -7.42 24.35 -3.00
C VAL A 265 -6.89 23.23 -3.89
N VAL A 266 -7.40 23.11 -5.12
CA VAL A 266 -6.94 22.10 -6.08
C VAL A 266 -5.75 22.66 -6.86
N ARG A 267 -4.66 21.90 -6.88
CA ARG A 267 -3.44 22.25 -7.59
C ARG A 267 -3.47 21.72 -9.01
N GLU A 268 -2.77 22.39 -9.92
CA GLU A 268 -2.53 21.91 -11.28
C GLU A 268 -1.12 21.33 -11.39
N GLY A 269 -0.99 20.16 -12.01
CA GLY A 269 0.30 19.48 -12.21
C GLY A 269 0.23 18.00 -11.90
N ARG A 270 1.35 17.44 -11.47
CA ARG A 270 1.49 16.04 -11.09
C ARG A 270 1.73 15.93 -9.58
N PRO A 271 1.37 14.80 -8.94
CA PRO A 271 1.68 14.58 -7.53
C PRO A 271 3.15 14.77 -7.18
N THR A 272 4.07 14.44 -8.09
CA THR A 272 5.52 14.63 -7.92
C THR A 272 5.94 16.09 -7.77
N ASP A 273 5.17 17.02 -8.33
CA ASP A 273 5.48 18.47 -8.29
C ASP A 273 5.22 19.08 -6.91
N TYR A 274 4.49 18.36 -6.06
CA TYR A 274 4.02 18.80 -4.74
C TYR A 274 4.46 17.89 -3.61
N LEU A 275 5.37 16.94 -3.88
CA LEU A 275 5.95 16.13 -2.81
C LEU A 275 6.65 17.04 -1.79
N PRO A 276 6.39 16.88 -0.49
CA PRO A 276 7.14 17.58 0.52
C PRO A 276 8.62 17.13 0.50
N ALA A 277 9.48 17.92 1.13
CA ALA A 277 10.84 17.46 1.39
C ALA A 277 10.79 16.14 2.17
N LEU A 278 11.37 15.09 1.58
CA LEU A 278 11.43 13.75 2.16
C LEU A 278 12.73 13.55 2.94
N SER A 279 12.67 12.69 3.94
CA SER A 279 13.82 12.31 4.77
C SER A 279 13.73 10.85 5.19
N THR A 280 14.80 10.33 5.76
CA THR A 280 14.82 8.96 6.33
C THR A 280 13.84 8.75 7.50
N ARG A 281 13.20 9.81 7.99
CA ARG A 281 12.16 9.77 9.04
C ARG A 281 10.76 9.59 8.46
N ASP A 282 10.62 9.64 7.14
CA ASP A 282 9.33 9.52 6.46
C ASP A 282 9.12 8.09 5.94
N ILE A 283 7.86 7.73 5.73
CA ILE A 283 7.46 6.54 5.00
C ILE A 283 6.53 6.97 3.87
N VAL A 284 6.88 6.60 2.66
CA VAL A 284 6.07 6.88 1.46
C VAL A 284 5.27 5.63 1.09
N TYR A 285 3.98 5.81 0.86
CA TYR A 285 3.13 4.82 0.18
C TYR A 285 2.63 5.44 -1.10
N THR A 286 2.76 4.73 -2.22
CA THR A 286 2.31 5.25 -3.50
C THR A 286 1.60 4.17 -4.32
N ALA A 287 0.44 4.51 -4.89
CA ALA A 287 -0.34 3.59 -5.71
C ALA A 287 -1.01 4.27 -6.90
N GLY A 288 -1.16 3.54 -8.00
CA GLY A 288 -1.82 4.01 -9.20
C GLY A 288 -0.99 3.85 -10.47
N ALA A 289 -1.02 4.83 -11.39
CA ALA A 289 -0.36 4.74 -12.68
C ALA A 289 1.15 4.45 -12.55
N PRO A 290 1.69 3.45 -13.27
CA PRO A 290 3.08 3.01 -13.12
C PRO A 290 4.12 4.13 -13.26
N ALA A 291 3.91 5.06 -14.19
CA ALA A 291 4.83 6.18 -14.40
C ALA A 291 4.90 7.10 -13.18
N MET A 292 3.77 7.40 -12.54
CA MET A 292 3.71 8.20 -11.30
C MET A 292 4.39 7.46 -10.16
N VAL A 293 4.03 6.20 -9.94
CA VAL A 293 4.57 5.36 -8.87
C VAL A 293 6.09 5.24 -8.98
N LYS A 294 6.62 4.98 -10.18
CA LYS A 294 8.07 4.94 -10.46
C LYS A 294 8.76 6.28 -10.17
N ALA A 295 8.13 7.40 -10.54
CA ALA A 295 8.70 8.73 -10.28
C ALA A 295 8.77 9.03 -8.78
N VAL A 296 7.72 8.74 -8.01
CA VAL A 296 7.69 8.89 -6.55
C VAL A 296 8.74 7.99 -5.89
N ALA A 297 8.83 6.72 -6.30
CA ALA A 297 9.80 5.78 -5.76
C ALA A 297 11.25 6.25 -5.97
N ARG A 298 11.59 6.79 -7.15
CA ARG A 298 12.92 7.36 -7.43
C ARG A 298 13.25 8.56 -6.54
N ILE A 299 12.28 9.44 -6.30
CA ILE A 299 12.48 10.59 -5.40
C ILE A 299 12.71 10.11 -3.97
N ALA A 300 11.95 9.13 -3.50
CA ALA A 300 12.12 8.54 -2.19
C ALA A 300 13.49 7.85 -2.04
N GLU A 301 13.92 7.09 -3.06
CA GLU A 301 15.23 6.44 -3.10
C GLU A 301 16.38 7.46 -3.02
N ALA A 302 16.29 8.54 -3.79
CA ALA A 302 17.31 9.61 -3.81
C ALA A 302 17.49 10.30 -2.45
N THR A 303 16.46 10.28 -1.60
CA THR A 303 16.48 10.84 -0.24
C THR A 303 16.70 9.80 0.86
N GLY A 304 16.88 8.53 0.49
CA GLY A 304 16.96 7.41 1.44
C GLY A 304 15.66 7.15 2.20
N THR A 305 14.53 7.64 1.69
CA THR A 305 13.21 7.48 2.30
C THR A 305 12.62 6.11 1.97
N LYS A 306 12.03 5.45 2.96
CA LYS A 306 11.26 4.21 2.72
C LYS A 306 10.09 4.46 1.78
N CYS A 307 9.98 3.65 0.72
CA CYS A 307 8.88 3.73 -0.23
C CYS A 307 8.24 2.35 -0.45
N HIS A 308 6.93 2.27 -0.22
CA HIS A 308 6.10 1.13 -0.55
C HIS A 308 5.26 1.47 -1.78
N ALA A 309 5.53 0.80 -2.89
CA ALA A 309 5.00 1.13 -4.20
C ALA A 309 4.05 0.04 -4.71
N ASP A 310 2.88 0.44 -5.22
CA ASP A 310 1.88 -0.44 -5.82
C ASP A 310 1.47 0.10 -7.21
N PRO A 311 2.25 -0.20 -8.28
CA PRO A 311 1.91 0.23 -9.63
C PRO A 311 0.76 -0.60 -10.20
N PHE A 312 -0.28 0.06 -10.70
CA PHE A 312 -1.41 -0.58 -11.36
C PHE A 312 -1.11 -0.81 -12.85
N GLU A 313 -0.47 -1.93 -13.15
CA GLU A 313 -0.19 -2.29 -14.53
C GLU A 313 -1.45 -2.82 -15.23
N PRO A 314 -1.81 -2.29 -16.41
CA PRO A 314 -2.84 -2.91 -17.22
C PRO A 314 -2.36 -4.29 -17.67
N ASP A 315 -3.20 -5.32 -17.55
CA ASP A 315 -2.92 -6.65 -18.12
C ASP A 315 -2.78 -6.57 -19.65
N VAL A 316 -1.56 -6.43 -20.11
CA VAL A 316 -1.22 -6.55 -21.53
C VAL A 316 -1.04 -8.03 -21.82
N ASN A 317 -2.07 -8.66 -22.40
CA ASN A 317 -2.05 -10.01 -23.00
C ASN A 317 -1.51 -11.15 -22.13
N GLN A 318 -2.37 -11.79 -21.34
CA GLN A 318 -2.25 -13.25 -21.18
C GLN A 318 -2.79 -13.92 -22.47
N ARG A 319 -2.00 -13.91 -23.54
CA ARG A 319 -2.02 -15.00 -24.51
C ARG A 319 -1.17 -16.10 -23.89
N GLU A 320 -1.87 -17.16 -23.47
CA GLU A 320 -1.38 -18.51 -23.18
C GLU A 320 -0.20 -18.67 -22.18
N GLY A 321 -0.52 -19.15 -20.99
CA GLY A 321 0.19 -20.23 -20.35
C GLY A 321 1.58 -20.00 -19.80
N THR A 322 1.84 -18.94 -18.99
CA THR A 322 2.94 -18.99 -18.02
C THR A 322 2.51 -18.28 -16.74
N GLY A 323 2.68 -18.98 -15.63
CA GLY A 323 2.11 -18.61 -14.36
C GLY A 323 2.68 -17.30 -13.80
N PHE A 324 1.86 -16.66 -12.98
CA PHE A 324 2.10 -15.45 -12.19
C PHE A 324 3.45 -15.44 -11.44
N LEU A 325 4.01 -16.60 -11.11
CA LEU A 325 5.29 -16.76 -10.41
C LEU A 325 6.52 -16.38 -11.24
N SER A 326 6.46 -16.37 -12.58
CA SER A 326 7.62 -16.01 -13.42
C SER A 326 7.87 -14.49 -13.48
N ARG A 327 6.85 -13.66 -13.31
CA ARG A 327 6.97 -12.19 -13.40
C ARG A 327 7.55 -11.53 -12.16
N ALA A 328 7.46 -12.19 -11.00
CA ALA A 328 8.13 -11.75 -9.79
C ALA A 328 9.66 -11.97 -9.90
N ALA A 329 10.10 -12.99 -10.63
CA ALA A 329 11.53 -13.29 -10.82
C ALA A 329 12.21 -12.27 -11.74
N ASP A 330 11.54 -11.78 -12.80
CA ASP A 330 12.10 -10.80 -13.75
C ASP A 330 12.31 -9.40 -13.13
N TRP A 331 11.61 -9.08 -12.05
CA TRP A 331 11.82 -7.85 -11.29
C TRP A 331 13.16 -7.84 -10.53
N PHE A 332 13.65 -9.02 -10.13
CA PHE A 332 14.87 -9.17 -9.34
C PHE A 332 16.14 -9.44 -10.16
N SER A 333 16.01 -9.74 -11.45
CA SER A 333 17.13 -10.01 -12.34
C SER A 333 17.62 -8.77 -13.09
N GLY A 334 17.99 -7.72 -12.44
CA GLY A 334 18.62 -6.45 -12.85
C GLY A 334 19.30 -6.31 -14.24
N GLU A 335 18.67 -6.71 -15.33
CA GLU A 335 19.20 -6.53 -16.67
C GLU A 335 18.39 -5.50 -17.47
N THR A 336 19.13 -4.51 -17.95
CA THR A 336 18.79 -3.35 -18.82
C THR A 336 18.18 -2.12 -18.14
N ALA A 337 18.98 -1.45 -17.33
CA ALA A 337 18.76 -0.04 -17.02
C ALA A 337 19.45 0.85 -18.07
N SER A 338 18.71 1.70 -18.73
CA SER A 338 19.28 2.88 -19.40
C SER A 338 20.01 3.76 -18.36
N PRO A 339 21.11 4.43 -18.70
CA PRO A 339 21.90 5.18 -17.72
C PRO A 339 21.06 6.26 -17.03
N PRO A 340 21.30 6.52 -15.74
CA PRO A 340 20.55 7.51 -14.99
C PRO A 340 20.81 8.90 -15.56
N LEU A 341 19.76 9.69 -15.72
CA LEU A 341 19.87 11.14 -15.93
C LEU A 341 20.61 11.73 -14.72
N SER A 342 21.61 12.57 -15.00
CA SER A 342 22.45 13.16 -13.96
C SER A 342 21.61 14.05 -13.04
N MET A 343 21.92 14.06 -11.74
CA MET A 343 21.31 14.93 -10.74
C MET A 343 21.41 16.44 -11.08
N ALA A 344 22.25 16.81 -12.07
CA ALA A 344 22.42 18.20 -12.53
C ALA A 344 21.23 18.72 -13.33
N ASP A 345 20.38 17.85 -13.85
CA ASP A 345 19.23 18.24 -14.69
C ASP A 345 17.91 18.40 -13.91
N TRP A 346 17.93 18.12 -12.59
CA TRP A 346 16.77 18.30 -11.73
C TRP A 346 16.88 19.60 -10.93
N GLN A 347 16.15 20.62 -11.34
CA GLN A 347 15.87 21.81 -10.52
C GLN A 347 14.43 21.77 -10.05
N PRO A 348 14.14 21.89 -8.73
CA PRO A 348 12.78 22.05 -8.25
C PRO A 348 12.20 23.32 -8.86
N GLN A 349 11.23 23.16 -9.74
CA GLN A 349 10.53 24.28 -10.34
C GLN A 349 9.68 24.97 -9.25
N ASN A 350 10.22 26.07 -8.71
CA ASN A 350 9.53 27.04 -7.88
C ASN A 350 9.19 26.62 -6.43
N PRO A 351 10.03 26.97 -5.43
CA PRO A 351 9.78 26.71 -4.00
C PRO A 351 8.51 27.37 -3.44
N GLU A 352 7.99 28.42 -4.07
CA GLU A 352 6.74 29.08 -3.65
C GLU A 352 5.48 28.21 -3.88
N ARG A 353 5.57 27.11 -4.65
CA ARG A 353 4.45 26.18 -4.87
C ARG A 353 4.31 25.10 -3.80
N ALA A 354 5.24 25.01 -2.87
CA ALA A 354 5.37 23.88 -1.95
C ALA A 354 4.76 24.10 -0.55
N GLU A 355 4.04 25.20 -0.29
CA GLU A 355 3.36 25.34 1.01
C GLU A 355 2.12 24.43 1.05
N PRO A 356 2.13 23.38 1.92
CA PRO A 356 0.94 22.57 2.15
C PRO A 356 -0.11 23.42 2.88
N LEU A 357 -1.37 23.28 2.48
CA LEU A 357 -2.48 23.88 3.24
C LEU A 357 -2.73 23.00 4.47
N PRO A 358 -2.59 23.51 5.70
CA PRO A 358 -3.03 22.80 6.90
C PRO A 358 -4.52 22.50 6.79
N GLY A 359 -5.00 21.45 7.45
CA GLY A 359 -6.41 21.02 7.46
C GLY A 359 -7.37 22.16 7.73
N SER A 360 -7.66 22.93 6.68
CA SER A 360 -8.26 24.26 6.77
C SER A 360 -9.78 24.20 6.78
N PRO A 361 -10.45 25.09 7.52
CA PRO A 361 -11.89 25.36 7.38
C PRO A 361 -12.35 25.60 5.94
N VAL A 362 -11.45 26.00 5.05
CA VAL A 362 -11.72 26.27 3.62
C VAL A 362 -12.13 25.02 2.86
N LEU A 363 -11.56 23.83 3.16
CA LEU A 363 -12.00 22.57 2.56
C LEU A 363 -13.46 22.24 2.93
N ARG A 364 -13.89 22.57 4.16
CA ARG A 364 -15.29 22.36 4.59
C ARG A 364 -16.29 23.16 3.77
N ASN A 365 -15.94 24.39 3.40
CA ASN A 365 -16.85 25.29 2.68
C ASN A 365 -16.91 25.05 1.18
N MET A 366 -15.86 24.44 0.57
CA MET A 366 -15.85 24.16 -0.86
C MET A 366 -16.67 22.95 -1.26
N PHE A 367 -16.87 22.01 -0.35
CA PHE A 367 -17.59 20.77 -0.61
C PHE A 367 -18.97 20.70 0.04
N ALA A 368 -19.39 21.75 0.75
CA ALA A 368 -20.73 21.87 1.36
C ALA A 368 -21.85 22.17 0.35
N GLY A 369 -21.52 22.31 -0.93
CA GLY A 369 -22.48 22.63 -1.99
C GLY A 369 -22.45 21.66 -3.18
N ALA A 370 -21.88 20.43 -3.03
CA ALA A 370 -21.88 19.40 -4.06
C ALA A 370 -22.70 18.19 -3.63
#